data_b2184682c737408b87bc57f2f19100ce
#
_entry.id   b2184682c737408b87bc57f2f19100ce
#
_cell.length_a   1.000
_cell.length_b   1.000
_cell.length_c   1.000
_cell.angle_alpha   90.00
_cell.angle_beta   90.00
_cell.angle_gamma   90.00
#
_symmetry.space_group_name_H-M   'P 1'
#
loop_
_entity.id
_entity.type
_entity.pdbx_description
1 polymer ?
#
loop_
_entity_poly.entity_id
_entity_poly.type
_entity_poly.pdbx_seq_one_letter_code
_entity_poly.pdbx_strand_id
1 'polypeptide(L)'
;MKIDFKKTREKMRGFSLDFLNSLKPFTAINLFFYGIILTLAFFSLVFSFLFVFDGTGEYTKFFILLAVSVTLLTLVYNIRRHVSEDYYKDAKEYLEKAFEMLQPKEGDIQPPNDRYIWLTAARFLKVSERMAGKIMMTSHKDMYREERQFWRVKFSGLVKDFPAEYYAESPEKMSMWSSRDKDPLSEASLVVIYKFIEWEKDYIDPLENLIFSDDEIEKMRFSTYRKLGEFLHDVRELRKREYKDK
;
A
#
# COMPACT_ATOMS: atom_id res chain seq x y z
N MET A 1 -37.29 -0.17 -10.06
CA MET A 1 -35.90 -0.03 -9.58
C MET A 1 -35.80 -0.77 -8.25
N LYS A 2 -35.33 -2.04 -8.24
CA LYS A 2 -35.15 -2.82 -7.00
C LYS A 2 -33.79 -2.44 -6.41
N ILE A 3 -33.82 -1.73 -5.30
CA ILE A 3 -32.60 -1.41 -4.55
C ILE A 3 -32.12 -2.72 -3.92
N ASP A 4 -30.90 -3.13 -4.29
CA ASP A 4 -30.29 -4.34 -3.74
C ASP A 4 -29.80 -4.05 -2.31
N PHE A 5 -30.68 -4.29 -1.35
CA PHE A 5 -30.43 -4.10 0.08
C PHE A 5 -29.24 -4.91 0.60
N LYS A 6 -28.88 -6.01 -0.07
CA LYS A 6 -27.74 -6.85 0.32
C LYS A 6 -26.42 -6.14 0.03
N LYS A 7 -26.29 -5.57 -1.15
CA LYS A 7 -25.09 -4.81 -1.59
C LYS A 7 -24.90 -3.52 -0.78
N THR A 8 -25.99 -2.86 -0.41
CA THR A 8 -25.95 -1.65 0.45
C THR A 8 -25.54 -2.02 1.88
N ARG A 9 -26.01 -3.15 2.41
CA ARG A 9 -25.66 -3.64 3.74
C ARG A 9 -24.19 -4.07 3.84
N GLU A 10 -23.67 -4.72 2.80
CA GLU A 10 -22.23 -5.09 2.71
C GLU A 10 -21.35 -3.84 2.62
N LYS A 11 -21.75 -2.84 1.83
CA LYS A 11 -21.04 -1.56 1.72
C LYS A 11 -21.04 -0.78 3.04
N MET A 12 -22.17 -0.74 3.77
CA MET A 12 -22.23 -0.12 5.10
C MET A 12 -21.43 -0.90 6.15
N ARG A 13 -21.40 -2.23 6.06
CA ARG A 13 -20.62 -3.09 6.97
C ARG A 13 -19.11 -2.93 6.71
N GLY A 14 -18.69 -2.80 5.45
CA GLY A 14 -17.32 -2.43 5.07
C GLY A 14 -16.93 -1.08 5.63
N PHE A 15 -17.76 -0.06 5.42
CA PHE A 15 -17.51 1.29 5.93
C PHE A 15 -17.42 1.34 7.47
N SER A 16 -18.28 0.60 8.19
CA SER A 16 -18.22 0.56 9.66
C SER A 16 -17.01 -0.19 10.20
N LEU A 17 -16.57 -1.26 9.51
CA LEU A 17 -15.36 -2.00 9.87
C LEU A 17 -14.09 -1.20 9.58
N ASP A 18 -14.04 -0.50 8.46
CA ASP A 18 -12.92 0.39 8.10
C ASP A 18 -12.84 1.57 9.07
N PHE A 19 -13.98 2.14 9.47
CA PHE A 19 -14.04 3.16 10.50
C PHE A 19 -13.53 2.63 11.85
N LEU A 20 -13.97 1.47 12.30
CA LEU A 20 -13.51 0.83 13.53
C LEU A 20 -12.01 0.43 13.46
N ASN A 21 -11.55 -0.08 12.32
CA ASN A 21 -10.15 -0.39 12.11
C ASN A 21 -9.28 0.87 12.06
N SER A 22 -9.81 1.97 11.54
CA SER A 22 -9.14 3.27 11.57
C SER A 22 -9.00 3.84 12.99
N LEU A 23 -9.80 3.37 13.94
CA LEU A 23 -9.73 3.76 15.35
C LEU A 23 -8.71 2.94 16.16
N LYS A 24 -8.30 1.76 15.67
CA LYS A 24 -7.40 0.84 16.39
C LYS A 24 -6.06 1.40 16.86
N PRO A 25 -5.37 2.32 16.14
CA PRO A 25 -4.09 2.84 16.61
C PRO A 25 -4.23 3.95 17.65
N PHE A 26 -5.43 4.39 17.97
CA PHE A 26 -5.66 5.41 18.98
C PHE A 26 -6.14 4.80 20.30
N THR A 27 -5.41 5.14 21.34
CA THR A 27 -5.74 4.80 22.72
C THR A 27 -7.16 5.23 23.08
N ALA A 28 -7.74 4.67 24.15
CA ALA A 28 -9.05 5.03 24.72
C ALA A 28 -9.27 6.55 24.85
N ILE A 29 -8.19 7.33 24.98
CA ILE A 29 -8.19 8.78 25.03
C ILE A 29 -8.78 9.40 23.75
N ASN A 30 -8.37 8.93 22.56
CA ASN A 30 -8.88 9.49 21.31
C ASN A 30 -10.35 9.10 21.06
N LEU A 31 -10.73 7.90 21.48
CA LEU A 31 -12.15 7.49 21.43
C LEU A 31 -13.01 8.37 22.33
N PHE A 32 -12.50 8.73 23.51
CA PHE A 32 -13.14 9.65 24.44
C PHE A 32 -13.31 11.05 23.83
N PHE A 33 -12.26 11.62 23.22
CA PHE A 33 -12.36 12.91 22.53
C PHE A 33 -13.33 12.89 21.36
N TYR A 34 -13.34 11.81 20.54
CA TYR A 34 -14.34 11.66 19.47
C TYR A 34 -15.76 11.57 20.02
N GLY A 35 -15.95 10.84 21.12
CA GLY A 35 -17.23 10.76 21.81
C GLY A 35 -17.72 12.15 22.26
N ILE A 36 -16.88 12.94 22.89
CA ILE A 36 -17.20 14.30 23.32
C ILE A 36 -17.58 15.18 22.11
N ILE A 37 -16.76 15.19 21.05
CA ILE A 37 -17.00 16.02 19.85
C ILE A 37 -18.30 15.63 19.17
N LEU A 38 -18.57 14.33 18.99
CA LEU A 38 -19.84 13.84 18.42
C LEU A 38 -21.03 14.20 19.28
N THR A 39 -20.91 14.08 20.60
CA THR A 39 -21.96 14.46 21.53
C THR A 39 -22.26 15.96 21.46
N LEU A 40 -21.23 16.80 21.45
CA LEU A 40 -21.37 18.25 21.29
C LEU A 40 -22.00 18.61 19.93
N ALA A 41 -21.60 17.98 18.84
CA ALA A 41 -22.18 18.19 17.52
C ALA A 41 -23.65 17.74 17.47
N PHE A 42 -23.98 16.59 18.08
CA PHE A 42 -25.35 16.10 18.16
C PHE A 42 -26.25 17.06 18.97
N PHE A 43 -25.82 17.46 20.16
CA PHE A 43 -26.58 18.43 20.95
C PHE A 43 -26.73 19.78 20.24
N SER A 44 -25.66 20.26 19.59
CA SER A 44 -25.74 21.49 18.78
C SER A 44 -26.78 21.40 17.67
N LEU A 45 -26.84 20.25 16.96
CA LEU A 45 -27.85 19.98 15.93
C LEU A 45 -29.28 19.93 16.52
N VAL A 46 -29.47 19.18 17.62
CA VAL A 46 -30.75 19.06 18.29
C VAL A 46 -31.25 20.42 18.79
N PHE A 47 -30.38 21.19 19.45
CA PHE A 47 -30.70 22.52 19.89
C PHE A 47 -30.96 23.48 18.74
N SER A 48 -30.22 23.43 17.65
CA SER A 48 -30.51 24.23 16.45
C SER A 48 -31.86 23.90 15.85
N PHE A 49 -32.26 22.63 15.84
CA PHE A 49 -33.57 22.19 15.35
C PHE A 49 -34.71 22.66 16.27
N LEU A 50 -34.63 22.43 17.58
CA LEU A 50 -35.63 22.87 18.53
C LEU A 50 -35.83 24.38 18.48
N PHE A 51 -34.80 25.10 18.21
CA PHE A 51 -34.77 26.54 18.24
C PHE A 51 -35.41 27.18 16.98
N VAL A 52 -35.38 26.51 15.83
CA VAL A 52 -36.11 26.93 14.63
C VAL A 52 -37.61 26.95 14.89
N PHE A 53 -38.09 26.11 15.85
CA PHE A 53 -39.51 26.01 16.20
C PHE A 53 -39.93 26.95 17.34
N ASP A 54 -39.00 27.45 18.17
CA ASP A 54 -39.36 28.18 19.40
C ASP A 54 -39.25 29.72 19.28
N GLY A 55 -38.75 30.25 18.17
CA GLY A 55 -38.82 31.66 17.80
C GLY A 55 -38.03 32.67 18.66
N THR A 56 -37.26 32.20 19.66
CA THR A 56 -36.51 33.08 20.58
C THR A 56 -35.10 33.35 20.10
N GLY A 57 -34.65 34.60 20.06
CA GLY A 57 -33.42 35.09 19.36
C GLY A 57 -32.06 34.64 19.90
N GLU A 58 -31.91 33.53 20.64
CA GLU A 58 -30.62 33.07 21.18
C GLU A 58 -29.84 32.11 20.25
N TYR A 59 -30.07 32.16 18.94
CA TYR A 59 -29.47 31.28 17.90
C TYR A 59 -27.95 31.32 17.87
N THR A 60 -27.36 32.46 18.14
CA THR A 60 -25.95 32.72 17.96
C THR A 60 -25.06 31.77 18.77
N LYS A 61 -25.46 31.42 19.99
CA LYS A 61 -24.70 30.54 20.88
C LYS A 61 -24.58 29.11 20.30
N PHE A 62 -25.68 28.61 19.69
CA PHE A 62 -25.71 27.27 19.12
C PHE A 62 -24.91 27.19 17.82
N PHE A 63 -24.96 28.21 16.96
CA PHE A 63 -24.12 28.27 15.77
C PHE A 63 -22.66 28.35 16.09
N ILE A 64 -22.27 29.08 17.14
CA ILE A 64 -20.89 29.10 17.64
C ILE A 64 -20.46 27.71 18.11
N LEU A 65 -21.29 27.00 18.90
CA LEU A 65 -20.99 25.66 19.40
C LEU A 65 -20.84 24.67 18.23
N LEU A 66 -21.73 24.72 17.23
CA LEU A 66 -21.65 23.91 16.02
C LEU A 66 -20.36 24.20 15.24
N ALA A 67 -20.03 25.47 15.04
CA ALA A 67 -18.80 25.87 14.33
C ALA A 67 -17.54 25.37 15.05
N VAL A 68 -17.48 25.47 16.39
CA VAL A 68 -16.38 24.92 17.20
C VAL A 68 -16.30 23.41 17.04
N SER A 69 -17.42 22.69 17.10
CA SER A 69 -17.47 21.23 16.95
C SER A 69 -16.96 20.79 15.58
N VAL A 70 -17.39 21.44 14.49
CA VAL A 70 -16.93 21.17 13.13
C VAL A 70 -15.43 21.48 12.99
N THR A 71 -14.95 22.58 13.57
CA THR A 71 -13.54 22.95 13.54
C THR A 71 -12.67 21.90 14.26
N LEU A 72 -13.10 21.42 15.43
CA LEU A 72 -12.39 20.37 16.16
C LEU A 72 -12.36 19.04 15.39
N LEU A 73 -13.49 18.65 14.78
CA LEU A 73 -13.53 17.45 13.93
C LEU A 73 -12.56 17.57 12.74
N THR A 74 -12.56 18.72 12.09
CA THR A 74 -11.64 18.99 10.97
C THR A 74 -10.19 18.96 11.41
N LEU A 75 -9.85 19.53 12.56
CA LEU A 75 -8.53 19.51 13.14
C LEU A 75 -8.06 18.06 13.40
N VAL A 76 -8.90 17.26 14.07
CA VAL A 76 -8.60 15.85 14.35
C VAL A 76 -8.42 15.06 13.05
N TYR A 77 -9.28 15.27 12.05
CA TYR A 77 -9.15 14.64 10.74
C TYR A 77 -7.82 15.00 10.07
N ASN A 78 -7.45 16.28 10.07
CA ASN A 78 -6.20 16.76 9.47
C ASN A 78 -4.96 16.17 10.18
N ILE A 79 -4.95 16.14 11.51
CA ILE A 79 -3.86 15.50 12.28
C ILE A 79 -3.71 14.03 11.89
N ARG A 80 -4.83 13.30 11.82
CA ARG A 80 -4.81 11.88 11.41
C ARG A 80 -4.30 11.69 9.99
N ARG A 81 -4.70 12.57 9.08
CA ARG A 81 -4.25 12.54 7.69
C ARG A 81 -2.73 12.73 7.63
N HIS A 82 -2.20 13.76 8.30
CA HIS A 82 -0.76 14.03 8.31
C HIS A 82 0.04 12.89 8.92
N VAL A 83 -0.36 12.40 10.10
CA VAL A 83 0.31 11.26 10.74
C VAL A 83 0.26 10.01 9.85
N SER A 84 -0.85 9.76 9.18
CA SER A 84 -0.97 8.65 8.22
C SER A 84 -0.09 8.83 6.99
N GLU A 85 0.06 10.06 6.51
CA GLU A 85 0.94 10.42 5.39
C GLU A 85 2.41 10.24 5.76
N ASP A 86 2.80 10.66 6.97
CA ASP A 86 4.17 10.48 7.47
C ASP A 86 4.53 8.98 7.56
N TYR A 87 3.66 8.14 8.12
CA TYR A 87 3.89 6.69 8.14
C TYR A 87 3.97 6.07 6.73
N TYR A 88 3.19 6.57 5.78
CA TYR A 88 3.28 6.14 4.39
C TYR A 88 4.64 6.51 3.78
N LYS A 89 5.08 7.77 3.97
CA LYS A 89 6.39 8.24 3.47
C LYS A 89 7.54 7.46 4.08
N ASP A 90 7.53 7.26 5.40
CA ASP A 90 8.53 6.47 6.09
C ASP A 90 8.57 5.03 5.57
N ALA A 91 7.39 4.40 5.42
CA ALA A 91 7.31 3.04 4.91
C ALA A 91 7.87 2.90 3.49
N LYS A 92 7.58 3.87 2.61
CA LYS A 92 8.12 3.93 1.25
C LYS A 92 9.64 4.13 1.26
N GLU A 93 10.13 5.08 2.05
CA GLU A 93 11.56 5.37 2.16
C GLU A 93 12.38 4.14 2.60
N TYR A 94 11.83 3.34 3.54
CA TYR A 94 12.49 2.10 3.95
C TYR A 94 12.46 1.02 2.87
N LEU A 95 11.46 0.96 1.98
CA LEU A 95 11.51 0.09 0.80
C LEU A 95 12.62 0.50 -0.16
N GLU A 96 12.74 1.79 -0.43
CA GLU A 96 13.78 2.36 -1.27
C GLU A 96 15.18 2.09 -0.71
N LYS A 97 15.42 2.41 0.56
CA LYS A 97 16.69 2.11 1.25
C LYS A 97 17.04 0.62 1.23
N ALA A 98 16.04 -0.26 1.42
CA ALA A 98 16.27 -1.70 1.34
C ALA A 98 16.73 -2.13 -0.04
N PHE A 99 16.15 -1.54 -1.09
CA PHE A 99 16.53 -1.83 -2.48
C PHE A 99 17.92 -1.28 -2.81
N GLU A 100 18.22 -0.02 -2.43
CA GLU A 100 19.53 0.60 -2.63
C GLU A 100 20.66 -0.20 -2.01
N MET A 101 20.45 -0.78 -0.82
CA MET A 101 21.45 -1.63 -0.16
C MET A 101 21.83 -2.87 -1.00
N LEU A 102 20.89 -3.40 -1.78
CA LEU A 102 21.11 -4.58 -2.61
C LEU A 102 21.49 -4.25 -4.05
N GLN A 103 21.48 -2.97 -4.44
CA GLN A 103 21.90 -2.60 -5.79
C GLN A 103 23.35 -3.01 -6.06
N PRO A 104 23.64 -3.62 -7.22
CA PRO A 104 24.99 -3.89 -7.66
C PRO A 104 25.83 -2.61 -7.66
N LYS A 105 27.08 -2.72 -7.26
CA LYS A 105 28.02 -1.62 -7.42
C LYS A 105 28.34 -1.41 -8.90
N GLU A 106 28.86 -0.24 -9.23
CA GLU A 106 29.25 0.09 -10.59
C GLU A 106 30.20 -0.96 -11.17
N GLY A 107 29.78 -1.62 -12.24
CA GLY A 107 30.51 -2.72 -12.87
C GLY A 107 30.11 -4.14 -12.44
N ASP A 108 29.31 -4.29 -11.41
CA ASP A 108 28.78 -5.58 -10.96
C ASP A 108 27.40 -5.87 -11.57
N ILE A 109 27.11 -7.14 -11.84
CA ILE A 109 25.81 -7.60 -12.35
C ILE A 109 24.93 -8.11 -11.20
N GLN A 110 25.53 -8.49 -10.09
CA GLN A 110 24.86 -9.14 -8.97
C GLN A 110 24.88 -8.27 -7.72
N PRO A 111 23.89 -8.39 -6.83
CA PRO A 111 23.93 -7.76 -5.53
C PRO A 111 25.22 -8.09 -4.76
N PRO A 112 25.66 -7.22 -3.85
CA PRO A 112 26.83 -7.51 -3.04
C PRO A 112 26.60 -8.76 -2.19
N ASN A 113 27.53 -9.72 -2.24
CA ASN A 113 27.51 -10.87 -1.35
C ASN A 113 28.13 -10.49 0.00
N ASP A 114 27.40 -9.71 0.79
CA ASP A 114 27.81 -9.24 2.11
C ASP A 114 26.67 -9.45 3.09
N ARG A 115 26.94 -10.22 4.15
CA ARG A 115 25.97 -10.57 5.18
C ARG A 115 25.31 -9.33 5.82
N TYR A 116 26.08 -8.29 6.09
CA TYR A 116 25.56 -7.08 6.76
C TYR A 116 24.64 -6.28 5.84
N ILE A 117 24.94 -6.25 4.55
CA ILE A 117 24.09 -5.61 3.53
C ILE A 117 22.75 -6.31 3.46
N TRP A 118 22.74 -7.64 3.35
CA TRP A 118 21.50 -8.42 3.30
C TRP A 118 20.68 -8.33 4.59
N LEU A 119 21.34 -8.37 5.76
CA LEU A 119 20.68 -8.17 7.05
C LEU A 119 20.07 -6.77 7.16
N THR A 120 20.77 -5.74 6.70
CA THR A 120 20.29 -4.37 6.73
C THR A 120 19.09 -4.18 5.80
N ALA A 121 19.16 -4.69 4.57
CA ALA A 121 18.06 -4.67 3.64
C ALA A 121 16.81 -5.38 4.22
N ALA A 122 16.98 -6.57 4.77
CA ALA A 122 15.89 -7.31 5.42
C ALA A 122 15.29 -6.55 6.62
N ARG A 123 16.12 -5.88 7.42
CA ARG A 123 15.64 -5.03 8.53
C ARG A 123 14.83 -3.84 8.02
N PHE A 124 15.27 -3.19 6.95
CA PHE A 124 14.51 -2.09 6.33
C PHE A 124 13.17 -2.56 5.78
N LEU A 125 13.09 -3.71 5.14
CA LEU A 125 11.81 -4.31 4.72
C LEU A 125 10.87 -4.54 5.92
N LYS A 126 11.40 -5.06 7.04
CA LYS A 126 10.60 -5.25 8.26
C LYS A 126 10.20 -3.95 8.94
N VAL A 127 11.03 -2.92 8.88
CA VAL A 127 10.67 -1.57 9.37
C VAL A 127 9.58 -0.97 8.49
N SER A 128 9.69 -1.07 7.17
CA SER A 128 8.66 -0.64 6.23
C SER A 128 7.31 -1.29 6.53
N GLU A 129 7.27 -2.61 6.69
CA GLU A 129 6.07 -3.36 7.04
C GLU A 129 5.44 -2.88 8.36
N ARG A 130 6.28 -2.63 9.37
CA ARG A 130 5.83 -2.10 10.66
C ARG A 130 5.27 -0.67 10.56
N MET A 131 5.87 0.21 9.75
CA MET A 131 5.36 1.57 9.50
C MET A 131 4.06 1.52 8.70
N ALA A 132 3.98 0.67 7.69
CA ALA A 132 2.76 0.44 6.91
C ALA A 132 1.59 -0.01 7.79
N GLY A 133 1.84 -0.87 8.79
CA GLY A 133 0.82 -1.27 9.77
C GLY A 133 0.25 -0.12 10.62
N LYS A 134 0.93 1.04 10.65
CA LYS A 134 0.47 2.24 11.38
C LYS A 134 -0.27 3.23 10.50
N ILE A 135 -0.32 3.03 9.18
CA ILE A 135 -1.07 3.88 8.26
C ILE A 135 -2.56 3.79 8.60
N MET A 136 -3.19 4.94 8.79
CA MET A 136 -4.57 5.02 9.25
C MET A 136 -5.58 5.24 8.13
N MET A 137 -5.21 6.04 7.12
CA MET A 137 -6.10 6.39 6.01
C MET A 137 -6.08 5.28 4.95
N THR A 138 -7.26 4.86 4.50
CA THR A 138 -7.42 3.83 3.46
C THR A 138 -6.68 4.22 2.17
N SER A 139 -6.81 5.48 1.75
CA SER A 139 -6.11 5.99 0.57
C SER A 139 -4.58 5.83 0.66
N HIS A 140 -3.99 6.09 1.83
CA HIS A 140 -2.55 5.92 2.01
C HIS A 140 -2.15 4.43 2.11
N LYS A 141 -3.03 3.56 2.60
CA LYS A 141 -2.81 2.10 2.58
C LYS A 141 -2.81 1.56 1.14
N ASP A 142 -3.75 2.04 0.33
CA ASP A 142 -3.84 1.65 -1.07
C ASP A 142 -2.60 2.13 -1.85
N MET A 143 -2.19 3.39 -1.63
CA MET A 143 -0.93 3.92 -2.19
C MET A 143 0.28 3.08 -1.76
N TYR A 144 0.37 2.69 -0.48
CA TYR A 144 1.48 1.85 -0.02
C TYR A 144 1.43 0.45 -0.65
N ARG A 145 0.24 -0.12 -0.87
CA ARG A 145 0.09 -1.42 -1.53
C ARG A 145 0.64 -1.38 -2.95
N GLU A 146 0.33 -0.33 -3.71
CA GLU A 146 0.87 -0.14 -5.07
C GLU A 146 2.40 0.06 -5.06
N GLU A 147 2.91 0.89 -4.16
CA GLU A 147 4.36 1.07 -3.98
C GLU A 147 5.05 -0.26 -3.62
N ARG A 148 4.46 -1.06 -2.74
CA ARG A 148 4.98 -2.37 -2.37
C ARG A 148 5.04 -3.32 -3.57
N GLN A 149 4.05 -3.32 -4.46
CA GLN A 149 4.06 -4.11 -5.69
C GLN A 149 5.16 -3.64 -6.65
N PHE A 150 5.28 -2.33 -6.85
CA PHE A 150 6.36 -1.76 -7.66
C PHE A 150 7.75 -2.21 -7.17
N TRP A 151 8.01 -2.09 -5.87
CA TRP A 151 9.28 -2.51 -5.28
C TRP A 151 9.46 -4.02 -5.33
N ARG A 152 8.41 -4.81 -5.16
CA ARG A 152 8.46 -6.27 -5.32
C ARG A 152 8.97 -6.67 -6.70
N VAL A 153 8.45 -6.07 -7.76
CA VAL A 153 8.90 -6.33 -9.14
C VAL A 153 10.38 -5.97 -9.30
N LYS A 154 10.79 -4.81 -8.76
CA LYS A 154 12.19 -4.39 -8.78
C LYS A 154 13.11 -5.37 -8.03
N PHE A 155 12.74 -5.78 -6.82
CA PHE A 155 13.48 -6.77 -6.03
C PHE A 155 13.54 -8.13 -6.75
N SER A 156 12.45 -8.57 -7.35
CA SER A 156 12.42 -9.81 -8.13
C SER A 156 13.38 -9.78 -9.33
N GLY A 157 13.51 -8.62 -9.97
CA GLY A 157 14.50 -8.44 -11.04
C GLY A 157 15.96 -8.43 -10.56
N LEU A 158 16.17 -7.99 -9.32
CA LEU A 158 17.51 -7.87 -8.72
C LEU A 158 17.96 -9.17 -8.05
N VAL A 159 17.06 -9.79 -7.28
CA VAL A 159 17.33 -11.02 -6.51
C VAL A 159 16.79 -12.20 -7.31
N LYS A 160 17.53 -12.59 -8.35
CA LYS A 160 17.25 -13.79 -9.15
C LYS A 160 17.66 -15.05 -8.39
N ASP A 161 17.32 -16.19 -8.96
CA ASP A 161 17.80 -17.49 -8.46
C ASP A 161 19.30 -17.61 -8.71
N PHE A 162 20.09 -17.27 -7.70
CA PHE A 162 21.54 -17.39 -7.77
C PHE A 162 21.98 -18.81 -7.38
N PRO A 163 23.12 -19.27 -7.89
CA PRO A 163 23.66 -20.57 -7.51
C PRO A 163 23.99 -20.61 -6.00
N ALA A 164 23.99 -21.80 -5.43
CA ALA A 164 24.20 -21.98 -3.98
C ALA A 164 25.51 -21.36 -3.48
N GLU A 165 26.54 -21.35 -4.33
CA GLU A 165 27.85 -20.77 -4.07
C GLU A 165 27.81 -19.25 -3.86
N TYR A 166 26.78 -18.59 -4.40
CA TYR A 166 26.57 -17.16 -4.16
C TYR A 166 26.16 -16.91 -2.69
N TYR A 167 25.35 -17.79 -2.09
CA TYR A 167 24.85 -17.62 -0.73
C TYR A 167 25.80 -18.16 0.33
N ALA A 168 26.67 -19.07 -0.04
CA ALA A 168 27.69 -19.64 0.81
C ALA A 168 29.08 -19.14 0.41
N GLU A 169 29.93 -18.89 1.38
CA GLU A 169 31.34 -18.75 1.08
C GLU A 169 31.88 -20.06 0.50
N SER A 170 32.65 -19.96 -0.60
CA SER A 170 33.32 -21.10 -1.15
C SER A 170 34.15 -21.80 -0.06
N PRO A 171 34.00 -23.14 0.14
CA PRO A 171 34.80 -23.91 1.11
C PRO A 171 36.30 -23.71 0.94
N GLU A 172 36.75 -23.38 -0.27
CA GLU A 172 38.16 -23.11 -0.58
C GLU A 172 38.68 -21.80 0.05
N LYS A 173 37.79 -20.87 0.38
CA LYS A 173 38.08 -19.60 1.11
C LYS A 173 38.01 -19.75 2.62
N MET A 174 37.48 -20.86 3.11
CA MET A 174 37.50 -21.22 4.54
C MET A 174 38.90 -21.80 4.87
N SER A 175 39.95 -21.00 4.76
CA SER A 175 41.21 -21.38 5.37
C SER A 175 41.05 -21.36 6.89
N MET A 176 41.62 -22.35 7.58
CA MET A 176 41.49 -22.52 9.03
C MET A 176 41.88 -21.31 9.88
N TRP A 177 42.49 -20.31 9.28
CA TRP A 177 42.93 -19.05 9.91
C TRP A 177 42.06 -17.83 9.59
N SER A 178 41.20 -17.89 8.58
CA SER A 178 40.31 -16.79 8.19
C SER A 178 38.85 -17.01 8.59
N SER A 179 38.59 -18.02 9.41
CA SER A 179 37.22 -18.47 9.80
C SER A 179 36.40 -17.42 10.52
N ARG A 180 36.88 -16.20 10.73
CA ARG A 180 36.15 -15.11 11.40
C ARG A 180 35.61 -14.06 10.47
N ASP A 181 35.97 -14.02 9.21
CA ASP A 181 35.76 -12.80 8.42
C ASP A 181 34.56 -12.84 7.48
N LYS A 182 33.94 -14.00 7.22
CA LYS A 182 32.74 -14.04 6.39
C LYS A 182 31.79 -15.15 6.78
N ASP A 183 30.88 -14.83 7.67
CA ASP A 183 29.73 -15.67 7.90
C ASP A 183 28.83 -15.74 6.65
N PRO A 184 28.26 -16.90 6.31
CA PRO A 184 27.32 -17.02 5.19
C PRO A 184 26.14 -16.06 5.36
N LEU A 185 25.48 -15.74 4.26
CA LEU A 185 24.29 -14.88 4.30
C LEU A 185 23.29 -15.43 5.31
N SER A 186 22.73 -14.55 6.12
CA SER A 186 21.81 -14.95 7.19
C SER A 186 20.52 -15.54 6.61
N GLU A 187 20.17 -16.75 7.03
CA GLU A 187 18.89 -17.39 6.68
C GLU A 187 17.70 -16.45 6.87
N ALA A 188 17.64 -15.76 8.01
CA ALA A 188 16.56 -14.82 8.31
C ALA A 188 16.48 -13.68 7.29
N SER A 189 17.62 -13.15 6.81
CA SER A 189 17.61 -12.09 5.79
C SER A 189 17.13 -12.61 4.45
N LEU A 190 17.59 -13.79 4.03
CA LEU A 190 17.17 -14.43 2.79
C LEU A 190 15.66 -14.68 2.80
N VAL A 191 15.15 -15.32 3.85
CA VAL A 191 13.72 -15.63 3.99
C VAL A 191 12.85 -14.37 3.97
N VAL A 192 13.28 -13.29 4.63
CA VAL A 192 12.53 -12.02 4.62
C VAL A 192 12.48 -11.42 3.22
N ILE A 193 13.59 -11.40 2.51
CA ILE A 193 13.66 -10.81 1.16
C ILE A 193 12.86 -11.67 0.17
N TYR A 194 13.00 -13.00 0.19
CA TYR A 194 12.24 -13.88 -0.69
C TYR A 194 10.74 -13.84 -0.41
N LYS A 195 10.30 -13.79 0.85
CA LYS A 195 8.89 -13.58 1.20
C LYS A 195 8.35 -12.22 0.75
N PHE A 196 9.20 -11.20 0.71
CA PHE A 196 8.80 -9.91 0.15
C PHE A 196 8.58 -9.98 -1.36
N ILE A 197 9.39 -10.77 -2.08
CA ILE A 197 9.29 -10.97 -3.54
C ILE A 197 8.09 -11.87 -3.89
N GLU A 198 7.70 -12.79 -3.00
CA GLU A 198 6.59 -13.69 -3.24
C GLU A 198 5.29 -12.93 -3.54
N TRP A 199 4.57 -13.38 -4.60
CA TRP A 199 3.33 -12.71 -5.02
C TRP A 199 2.26 -12.76 -3.93
N GLU A 200 1.65 -11.64 -3.65
CA GLU A 200 0.57 -11.54 -2.67
C GLU A 200 -0.72 -12.09 -3.28
N LYS A 201 -1.23 -13.20 -2.72
CA LYS A 201 -2.39 -13.92 -3.29
C LYS A 201 -3.66 -13.06 -3.38
N ASP A 202 -3.79 -12.07 -2.51
CA ASP A 202 -4.96 -11.19 -2.42
C ASP A 202 -4.77 -9.88 -3.21
N TYR A 203 -3.64 -9.72 -3.90
CA TYR A 203 -3.42 -8.55 -4.76
C TYR A 203 -4.11 -8.77 -6.09
N ILE A 204 -5.01 -7.85 -6.41
CA ILE A 204 -5.69 -7.79 -7.71
C ILE A 204 -4.96 -6.74 -8.54
N ASP A 205 -4.35 -7.18 -9.65
CA ASP A 205 -3.70 -6.25 -10.58
C ASP A 205 -4.77 -5.33 -11.20
N PRO A 206 -4.61 -4.01 -11.11
CA PRO A 206 -5.53 -3.06 -11.74
C PRO A 206 -5.74 -3.31 -13.24
N LEU A 207 -4.77 -3.94 -13.92
CA LEU A 207 -4.84 -4.26 -15.34
C LEU A 207 -5.55 -5.58 -15.63
N GLU A 208 -5.73 -6.48 -14.65
CA GLU A 208 -6.26 -7.83 -14.85
C GLU A 208 -7.68 -7.83 -15.43
N ASN A 209 -8.48 -6.85 -15.03
CA ASN A 209 -9.88 -6.75 -15.44
C ASN A 209 -10.09 -5.74 -16.58
N LEU A 210 -9.02 -5.20 -17.18
CA LEU A 210 -9.14 -4.29 -18.29
C LEU A 210 -9.39 -5.10 -19.58
N ILE A 211 -10.58 -4.93 -20.13
CA ILE A 211 -10.97 -5.53 -21.42
C ILE A 211 -10.99 -4.41 -22.46
N PHE A 212 -10.16 -4.53 -23.45
CA PHE A 212 -10.12 -3.63 -24.59
C PHE A 212 -10.90 -4.23 -25.75
N SER A 213 -11.72 -3.42 -26.40
CA SER A 213 -12.47 -3.83 -27.59
C SER A 213 -11.54 -3.97 -28.80
N ASP A 214 -12.00 -4.75 -29.81
CA ASP A 214 -11.25 -4.85 -31.08
C ASP A 214 -11.22 -3.49 -31.80
N ASP A 215 -12.28 -2.68 -31.66
CA ASP A 215 -12.35 -1.32 -32.22
C ASP A 215 -11.31 -0.36 -31.63
N GLU A 216 -10.98 -0.50 -30.34
CA GLU A 216 -9.94 0.31 -29.70
C GLU A 216 -8.56 -0.01 -30.26
N ILE A 217 -8.27 -1.29 -30.47
CA ILE A 217 -7.00 -1.73 -31.07
C ILE A 217 -6.92 -1.34 -32.54
N GLU A 218 -8.02 -1.47 -33.29
CA GLU A 218 -8.08 -1.06 -34.68
C GLU A 218 -7.83 0.44 -34.83
N LYS A 219 -8.38 1.28 -33.94
CA LYS A 219 -8.07 2.72 -33.90
C LYS A 219 -6.58 2.99 -33.68
N MET A 220 -5.89 2.18 -32.88
CA MET A 220 -4.44 2.33 -32.68
C MET A 220 -3.65 2.04 -33.95
N ARG A 221 -4.09 1.10 -34.81
CA ARG A 221 -3.46 0.81 -36.11
C ARG A 221 -3.47 2.00 -37.08
N PHE A 222 -4.48 2.86 -36.95
CA PHE A 222 -4.61 4.07 -37.78
C PHE A 222 -4.10 5.33 -37.09
N SER A 223 -3.50 5.20 -35.92
CA SER A 223 -2.92 6.31 -35.14
C SER A 223 -1.42 6.42 -35.32
N THR A 224 -0.81 7.36 -34.62
CA THR A 224 0.64 7.52 -34.49
C THR A 224 1.32 6.25 -33.94
N TYR A 225 0.57 5.38 -33.24
CA TYR A 225 1.04 4.12 -32.63
C TYR A 225 0.76 2.89 -33.53
N ARG A 226 0.76 3.07 -34.82
CA ARG A 226 0.40 2.04 -35.81
C ARG A 226 1.10 0.71 -35.57
N LYS A 227 2.42 0.71 -35.37
CA LYS A 227 3.18 -0.55 -35.15
C LYS A 227 2.76 -1.30 -33.89
N LEU A 228 2.39 -0.58 -32.82
CA LEU A 228 1.85 -1.17 -31.62
C LEU A 228 0.45 -1.75 -31.87
N GLY A 229 -0.39 -1.03 -32.61
CA GLY A 229 -1.73 -1.51 -33.00
C GLY A 229 -1.66 -2.76 -33.87
N GLU A 230 -0.76 -2.83 -34.84
CA GLU A 230 -0.49 -4.01 -35.67
C GLU A 230 -0.07 -5.21 -34.79
N PHE A 231 0.90 -5.01 -33.90
CA PHE A 231 1.36 -6.05 -32.98
C PHE A 231 0.21 -6.59 -32.08
N LEU A 232 -0.59 -5.70 -31.48
CA LEU A 232 -1.70 -6.11 -30.62
C LEU A 232 -2.80 -6.87 -31.40
N HIS A 233 -3.06 -6.44 -32.63
CA HIS A 233 -3.97 -7.15 -33.52
C HIS A 233 -3.48 -8.58 -33.80
N ASP A 234 -2.23 -8.73 -34.21
CA ASP A 234 -1.63 -10.03 -34.52
C ASP A 234 -1.62 -10.97 -33.31
N VAL A 235 -1.28 -10.45 -32.10
CA VAL A 235 -1.35 -11.23 -30.84
C VAL A 235 -2.76 -11.72 -30.56
N ARG A 236 -3.79 -10.89 -30.80
CA ARG A 236 -5.19 -11.31 -30.63
C ARG A 236 -5.60 -12.37 -31.62
N GLU A 237 -5.23 -12.22 -32.87
CA GLU A 237 -5.55 -13.22 -33.91
C GLU A 237 -4.88 -14.57 -33.61
N LEU A 238 -3.62 -14.56 -33.12
CA LEU A 238 -2.96 -15.80 -32.69
C LEU A 238 -3.71 -16.46 -31.52
N ARG A 239 -4.09 -15.71 -30.51
CA ARG A 239 -4.85 -16.23 -29.36
C ARG A 239 -6.22 -16.80 -29.80
N LYS A 240 -6.93 -16.13 -30.70
CA LYS A 240 -8.21 -16.64 -31.25
C LYS A 240 -8.04 -17.98 -31.98
N ARG A 241 -6.92 -18.20 -32.67
CA ARG A 241 -6.59 -19.47 -33.32
C ARG A 241 -6.31 -20.58 -32.33
N GLU A 242 -5.45 -20.31 -31.31
CA GLU A 242 -5.14 -21.27 -30.25
C GLU A 242 -6.38 -21.74 -29.47
N TYR A 243 -7.39 -20.88 -29.30
CA TYR A 243 -8.64 -21.23 -28.64
C TYR A 243 -9.60 -22.02 -29.53
N LYS A 244 -9.45 -21.96 -30.86
CA LYS A 244 -10.28 -22.76 -31.81
C LYS A 244 -9.76 -24.19 -31.99
N ASP A 245 -8.49 -24.41 -31.71
CA ASP A 245 -7.81 -25.69 -31.88
C ASP A 245 -7.82 -26.57 -30.61
N LYS A 246 -8.45 -26.08 -29.53
CA LYS A 246 -8.72 -26.80 -28.29
C LYS A 246 -10.21 -27.12 -28.12
#